data_1f30227671d280965098aa4c6587c242
#
_entry.id   1f30227671d280965098aa4c6587c242
#
_cell.length_a   1.000
_cell.length_b   1.000
_cell.length_c   1.000
_cell.angle_alpha   90.00
_cell.angle_beta   90.00
_cell.angle_gamma   90.00
#
_symmetry.space_group_name_H-M   'P 1'
#
loop_
_entity.id
_entity.type
_entity.pdbx_description
1 polymer ?
#
loop_
_entity_poly.entity_id
_entity_poly.type
_entity_poly.pdbx_seq_one_letter_code
_entity_poly.pdbx_strand_id
1 'polypeptide(L)'
;MKYDVQLCEVLRRVQTAENTFDYTALVPKLAEVAQPGQFAHIYVPGKTLRRPISICDIDKKNGTLRFVFQIRGAGTEQLSKFEVGDKMDILAPLGHGFTFDPNAHNLFIGGGIGAPPLFGAARQCGKNATVAVGFRNKDFVILEDDFRAAGCDLRIATDDGSYGHHGLVIDLIQDVHPDKIFACGPKVMLRAVTEFAKAHNIPCEISLEERMACGIGACLGCAVELYDENGETYMGHVCKDGPVFDAKEVCLRG
;
A
#
# COMPACT_ATOMS: atom_id res chain seq x y z
N MET A 1 23.15 0.84 -4.76
CA MET A 1 22.40 1.74 -3.86
C MET A 1 20.99 1.17 -3.71
N LYS A 2 20.42 1.17 -2.49
CA LYS A 2 19.06 0.66 -2.25
C LYS A 2 17.95 1.55 -2.86
N TYR A 3 18.20 2.83 -3.06
CA TYR A 3 17.26 3.82 -3.63
C TYR A 3 18.03 4.92 -4.37
N ASP A 4 17.33 5.63 -5.27
CA ASP A 4 17.89 6.73 -6.05
C ASP A 4 16.82 7.79 -6.34
N VAL A 5 17.25 9.00 -6.70
CA VAL A 5 16.38 10.07 -7.19
C VAL A 5 16.43 10.09 -8.71
N GLN A 6 15.27 9.98 -9.33
CA GLN A 6 15.18 10.04 -10.80
C GLN A 6 14.08 10.99 -11.26
N LEU A 7 14.37 11.70 -12.35
CA LEU A 7 13.38 12.49 -13.08
C LEU A 7 12.70 11.60 -14.11
N CYS A 8 11.45 11.25 -13.85
CA CYS A 8 10.71 10.18 -14.52
C CYS A 8 9.57 10.72 -15.35
N GLU A 9 9.36 10.16 -16.52
CA GLU A 9 8.26 10.56 -17.39
C GLU A 9 6.95 9.90 -16.98
N VAL A 10 5.86 10.67 -16.90
CA VAL A 10 4.49 10.16 -16.72
C VAL A 10 4.02 9.57 -18.04
N LEU A 11 3.79 8.26 -18.08
CA LEU A 11 3.31 7.56 -19.27
C LEU A 11 1.78 7.42 -19.31
N ARG A 12 1.15 7.39 -18.14
CA ARG A 12 -0.28 7.22 -17.98
C ARG A 12 -0.77 8.02 -16.78
N ARG A 13 -1.94 8.63 -16.94
CA ARG A 13 -2.70 9.32 -15.91
C ARG A 13 -4.18 9.04 -16.10
N VAL A 14 -4.84 8.52 -15.08
CA VAL A 14 -6.29 8.27 -15.08
C VAL A 14 -6.86 8.67 -13.72
N GLN A 15 -8.00 9.31 -13.71
CA GLN A 15 -8.81 9.46 -12.50
C GLN A 15 -9.70 8.23 -12.38
N THR A 16 -9.49 7.39 -11.37
CA THR A 16 -10.16 6.10 -11.20
C THR A 16 -11.39 6.16 -10.29
N ALA A 17 -11.42 7.15 -9.39
CA ALA A 17 -12.53 7.42 -8.49
C ALA A 17 -12.53 8.90 -8.10
N GLU A 18 -13.50 9.33 -7.31
CA GLU A 18 -13.51 10.70 -6.80
C GLU A 18 -12.20 10.99 -6.05
N ASN A 19 -11.51 12.06 -6.47
CA ASN A 19 -10.23 12.49 -5.91
C ASN A 19 -9.12 11.40 -5.91
N THR A 20 -9.24 10.34 -6.73
CA THR A 20 -8.27 9.24 -6.79
C THR A 20 -7.67 9.13 -8.18
N PHE A 21 -6.35 9.12 -8.24
CA PHE A 21 -5.56 9.14 -9.47
C PHE A 21 -4.62 7.94 -9.56
N ASP A 22 -4.48 7.44 -10.77
CA ASP A 22 -3.63 6.31 -11.14
C ASP A 22 -2.60 6.78 -12.18
N TYR A 23 -1.35 6.73 -11.79
CA TYR A 23 -0.20 7.14 -12.58
C TYR A 23 0.73 5.98 -12.89
N THR A 24 1.28 5.96 -14.10
CA THR A 24 2.40 5.10 -14.44
C THR A 24 3.57 5.98 -14.87
N ALA A 25 4.74 5.78 -14.26
CA ALA A 25 5.97 6.50 -14.56
C ALA A 25 7.05 5.57 -15.13
N LEU A 26 7.81 6.06 -16.11
CA LEU A 26 8.94 5.34 -16.70
C LEU A 26 10.17 5.51 -15.80
N VAL A 27 10.60 4.44 -15.16
CA VAL A 27 11.64 4.43 -14.11
C VAL A 27 12.49 3.15 -14.15
N PRO A 28 13.14 2.79 -15.25
CA PRO A 28 13.72 1.45 -15.44
C PRO A 28 14.64 1.00 -14.30
N LYS A 29 15.54 1.89 -13.85
CA LYS A 29 16.48 1.56 -12.77
C LYS A 29 15.81 1.35 -11.42
N LEU A 30 14.74 2.09 -11.11
CA LEU A 30 14.00 1.95 -9.85
C LEU A 30 13.10 0.72 -9.91
N ALA A 31 12.45 0.47 -11.05
CA ALA A 31 11.59 -0.71 -11.25
C ALA A 31 12.38 -2.03 -11.10
N GLU A 32 13.65 -2.06 -11.51
CA GLU A 32 14.50 -3.27 -11.40
C GLU A 32 14.68 -3.72 -9.96
N VAL A 33 14.83 -2.78 -9.01
CA VAL A 33 15.14 -3.05 -7.61
C VAL A 33 13.94 -2.93 -6.67
N ALA A 34 12.82 -2.39 -7.14
CA ALA A 34 11.61 -2.22 -6.33
C ALA A 34 10.96 -3.57 -5.98
N GLN A 35 10.29 -3.61 -4.83
CA GLN A 35 9.55 -4.74 -4.30
C GLN A 35 8.14 -4.32 -3.88
N PRO A 36 7.12 -5.20 -3.99
CA PRO A 36 5.77 -4.93 -3.50
C PRO A 36 5.76 -4.55 -2.01
N GLY A 37 4.95 -3.55 -1.66
CA GLY A 37 4.86 -3.03 -0.29
C GLY A 37 5.78 -1.83 -0.02
N GLN A 38 6.76 -1.55 -0.88
CA GLN A 38 7.58 -0.35 -0.80
C GLN A 38 6.83 0.89 -1.31
N PHE A 39 7.41 2.08 -1.04
CA PHE A 39 6.85 3.36 -1.46
C PHE A 39 7.87 4.23 -2.20
N ALA A 40 7.39 5.29 -2.81
CA ALA A 40 8.17 6.37 -3.40
C ALA A 40 7.91 7.68 -2.66
N HIS A 41 8.89 8.57 -2.63
CA HIS A 41 8.78 9.91 -2.09
C HIS A 41 8.86 10.91 -3.24
N ILE A 42 7.70 11.39 -3.70
CA ILE A 42 7.54 12.18 -4.92
C ILE A 42 7.66 13.66 -4.60
N TYR A 43 8.51 14.38 -5.35
CA TYR A 43 8.64 15.84 -5.23
C TYR A 43 7.37 16.52 -5.74
N VAL A 44 6.96 17.55 -5.01
CA VAL A 44 5.76 18.34 -5.34
C VAL A 44 6.20 19.77 -5.65
N PRO A 45 6.04 20.26 -6.88
CA PRO A 45 6.39 21.62 -7.24
C PRO A 45 5.74 22.65 -6.31
N GLY A 46 6.53 23.59 -5.80
CA GLY A 46 6.06 24.64 -4.89
C GLY A 46 5.79 24.20 -3.47
N LYS A 47 6.15 22.95 -3.09
CA LYS A 47 6.05 22.46 -1.71
C LYS A 47 7.42 22.10 -1.14
N THR A 48 7.61 22.32 0.16
CA THR A 48 8.87 22.02 0.84
C THR A 48 9.12 20.51 0.98
N LEU A 49 8.06 19.74 1.23
CA LEU A 49 8.20 18.30 1.47
C LEU A 49 7.69 17.50 0.27
N ARG A 50 8.37 16.38 -0.01
CA ARG A 50 7.91 15.32 -0.90
C ARG A 50 6.65 14.65 -0.32
N ARG A 51 5.96 13.83 -1.12
CA ARG A 51 4.81 13.03 -0.66
C ARG A 51 5.14 11.55 -0.77
N PRO A 52 4.99 10.79 0.34
CA PRO A 52 5.09 9.34 0.29
C PRO A 52 3.86 8.78 -0.42
N ILE A 53 4.09 8.00 -1.46
CA ILE A 53 3.07 7.30 -2.22
C ILE A 53 3.51 5.86 -2.38
N SER A 54 2.67 4.92 -1.98
CA SER A 54 2.94 3.49 -2.11
C SER A 54 3.07 3.09 -3.58
N ILE A 55 3.99 2.17 -3.86
CA ILE A 55 4.11 1.55 -5.17
C ILE A 55 2.98 0.53 -5.31
N CYS A 56 2.05 0.79 -6.23
CA CYS A 56 0.92 -0.08 -6.52
C CYS A 56 1.37 -1.30 -7.32
N ASP A 57 2.14 -1.07 -8.39
CA ASP A 57 2.63 -2.14 -9.25
C ASP A 57 4.02 -1.84 -9.82
N ILE A 58 4.72 -2.91 -10.18
CA ILE A 58 6.10 -2.89 -10.67
C ILE A 58 6.15 -3.71 -11.95
N ASP A 59 6.44 -3.07 -13.08
CA ASP A 59 6.71 -3.76 -14.33
C ASP A 59 8.20 -3.63 -14.68
N LYS A 60 8.98 -4.63 -14.31
CA LYS A 60 10.42 -4.68 -14.57
C LYS A 60 10.72 -4.77 -16.06
N LYS A 61 9.87 -5.45 -16.85
CA LYS A 61 10.06 -5.63 -18.29
C LYS A 61 9.94 -4.30 -19.04
N ASN A 62 8.94 -3.51 -18.69
CA ASN A 62 8.70 -2.20 -19.30
C ASN A 62 9.40 -1.07 -18.53
N GLY A 63 10.01 -1.37 -17.38
CA GLY A 63 10.74 -0.40 -16.56
C GLY A 63 9.82 0.65 -15.95
N THR A 64 8.63 0.28 -15.46
CA THR A 64 7.65 1.22 -14.93
C THR A 64 7.25 0.93 -13.50
N LEU A 65 6.89 2.00 -12.78
CA LEU A 65 6.19 1.95 -11.49
C LEU A 65 4.82 2.60 -11.63
N ARG A 66 3.81 1.96 -11.03
CA ARG A 66 2.44 2.45 -10.96
C ARG A 66 2.15 2.98 -9.56
N PHE A 67 1.49 4.12 -9.48
CA PHE A 67 1.11 4.82 -8.26
C PHE A 67 -0.37 5.12 -8.28
N VAL A 68 -1.10 4.68 -7.25
CA VAL A 68 -2.51 5.05 -7.07
C VAL A 68 -2.62 5.81 -5.76
N PHE A 69 -3.11 7.04 -5.81
CA PHE A 69 -3.21 7.90 -4.64
C PHE A 69 -4.49 8.74 -4.64
N GLN A 70 -4.92 9.12 -3.46
CA GLN A 70 -6.06 10.00 -3.24
C GLN A 70 -5.59 11.41 -2.87
N ILE A 71 -6.29 12.43 -3.34
CA ILE A 71 -6.11 13.81 -2.86
C ILE A 71 -6.51 13.88 -1.38
N ARG A 72 -5.53 14.18 -0.52
CA ARG A 72 -5.69 14.32 0.93
C ARG A 72 -5.33 15.73 1.41
N GLY A 73 -4.86 16.57 0.51
CA GLY A 73 -4.46 17.94 0.80
C GLY A 73 -3.63 18.55 -0.33
N ALA A 74 -3.18 19.79 -0.16
CA ALA A 74 -2.53 20.60 -1.20
C ALA A 74 -1.32 19.95 -1.90
N GLY A 75 -0.64 19.00 -1.25
CA GLY A 75 0.48 18.27 -1.89
C GLY A 75 0.01 17.24 -2.90
N THR A 76 -0.91 16.36 -2.51
CA THR A 76 -1.49 15.36 -3.42
C THR A 76 -2.41 16.00 -4.46
N GLU A 77 -3.05 17.13 -4.14
CA GLU A 77 -3.75 17.95 -5.13
C GLU A 77 -2.80 18.49 -6.21
N GLN A 78 -1.61 18.96 -5.83
CA GLN A 78 -0.61 19.39 -6.81
C GLN A 78 -0.05 18.22 -7.62
N LEU A 79 0.14 17.03 -7.00
CA LEU A 79 0.55 15.81 -7.71
C LEU A 79 -0.49 15.39 -8.77
N SER A 80 -1.78 15.56 -8.50
CA SER A 80 -2.84 15.18 -9.44
C SER A 80 -2.90 16.03 -10.72
N LYS A 81 -2.11 17.12 -10.78
CA LYS A 81 -2.01 18.02 -11.94
C LYS A 81 -0.92 17.65 -12.95
N PHE A 82 -0.08 16.66 -12.64
CA PHE A 82 0.86 16.16 -13.64
C PHE A 82 0.09 15.52 -14.80
N GLU A 83 0.54 15.79 -16.02
CA GLU A 83 -0.04 15.22 -17.23
C GLU A 83 0.92 14.21 -17.89
N VAL A 84 0.42 13.44 -18.84
CA VAL A 84 1.25 12.52 -19.63
C VAL A 84 2.34 13.31 -20.36
N GLY A 85 3.59 12.85 -20.25
CA GLY A 85 4.78 13.53 -20.79
C GLY A 85 5.50 14.43 -19.77
N ASP A 86 4.83 14.81 -18.67
CA ASP A 86 5.48 15.57 -17.60
C ASP A 86 6.57 14.76 -16.92
N LYS A 87 7.50 15.47 -16.28
CA LYS A 87 8.60 14.86 -15.52
C LYS A 87 8.33 14.96 -14.02
N MET A 88 8.23 13.79 -13.38
CA MET A 88 8.12 13.65 -11.92
C MET A 88 9.50 13.35 -11.33
N ASP A 89 9.90 14.08 -10.29
CA ASP A 89 11.10 13.78 -9.51
C ASP A 89 10.71 12.78 -8.40
N ILE A 90 11.21 11.55 -8.51
CA ILE A 90 10.84 10.41 -7.68
C ILE A 90 12.08 9.88 -6.96
N LEU A 91 12.04 9.85 -5.63
CA LEU A 91 12.98 9.14 -4.76
C LEU A 91 12.36 7.77 -4.40
N ALA A 92 12.93 6.69 -4.90
CA ALA A 92 12.42 5.31 -4.72
C ALA A 92 13.52 4.26 -4.94
N PRO A 93 13.25 2.96 -4.65
CA PRO A 93 12.21 2.49 -3.75
C PRO A 93 12.62 2.72 -2.31
N LEU A 94 11.65 2.98 -1.44
CA LEU A 94 11.90 3.27 -0.03
C LEU A 94 11.20 2.25 0.88
N GLY A 95 11.79 2.03 2.05
CA GLY A 95 11.30 1.10 3.06
C GLY A 95 11.46 -0.37 2.68
N HIS A 96 10.81 -1.23 3.46
CA HIS A 96 10.79 -2.69 3.29
C HIS A 96 9.47 -3.12 2.64
N GLY A 97 9.54 -4.10 1.75
CA GLY A 97 8.37 -4.69 1.10
C GLY A 97 7.79 -5.87 1.88
N PHE A 98 6.70 -6.42 1.38
CA PHE A 98 6.06 -7.64 1.90
C PHE A 98 6.93 -8.86 1.65
N THR A 99 6.93 -9.80 2.61
CA THR A 99 7.62 -11.09 2.51
C THR A 99 6.58 -12.20 2.29
N PHE A 100 6.39 -12.63 1.05
CA PHE A 100 5.39 -13.64 0.68
C PHE A 100 5.96 -14.75 -0.21
N ASP A 101 5.34 -15.94 -0.13
CA ASP A 101 5.53 -17.01 -1.09
C ASP A 101 4.35 -16.99 -2.09
N PRO A 102 4.60 -16.76 -3.39
CA PRO A 102 3.53 -16.73 -4.40
C PRO A 102 2.76 -18.05 -4.53
N ASN A 103 3.31 -19.17 -4.06
CA ASN A 103 2.68 -20.49 -4.13
C ASN A 103 1.82 -20.82 -2.91
N ALA A 104 1.98 -20.08 -1.80
CA ALA A 104 1.17 -20.22 -0.60
C ALA A 104 -0.19 -19.51 -0.77
N HIS A 105 -1.17 -19.89 0.06
CA HIS A 105 -2.45 -19.20 0.10
C HIS A 105 -2.31 -17.90 0.91
N ASN A 106 -2.26 -16.77 0.22
CA ASN A 106 -2.07 -15.46 0.79
C ASN A 106 -3.40 -14.68 0.85
N LEU A 107 -3.69 -14.06 2.00
CA LEU A 107 -4.85 -13.18 2.18
C LEU A 107 -4.39 -11.73 2.24
N PHE A 108 -4.87 -10.91 1.30
CA PHE A 108 -4.59 -9.48 1.23
C PHE A 108 -5.83 -8.69 1.65
N ILE A 109 -5.70 -7.80 2.65
CA ILE A 109 -6.82 -7.04 3.22
C ILE A 109 -6.55 -5.55 3.08
N GLY A 110 -7.35 -4.87 2.26
CA GLY A 110 -7.17 -3.46 1.93
C GLY A 110 -8.35 -2.58 2.37
N GLY A 111 -8.06 -1.43 2.99
CA GLY A 111 -9.08 -0.43 3.33
C GLY A 111 -8.92 0.84 2.49
N GLY A 112 -9.87 1.13 1.58
CA GLY A 112 -9.82 2.30 0.72
C GLY A 112 -8.51 2.41 -0.06
N ILE A 113 -7.77 3.51 0.14
CA ILE A 113 -6.47 3.74 -0.53
C ILE A 113 -5.35 2.82 0.01
N GLY A 114 -5.62 1.94 0.95
CA GLY A 114 -4.74 0.85 1.37
C GLY A 114 -4.76 -0.37 0.42
N ALA A 115 -5.67 -0.44 -0.54
CA ALA A 115 -5.70 -1.51 -1.56
C ALA A 115 -4.51 -1.44 -2.54
N PRO A 116 -4.09 -0.28 -3.08
CA PRO A 116 -2.97 -0.16 -4.01
C PRO A 116 -1.65 -0.81 -3.58
N PRO A 117 -1.10 -0.59 -2.37
CA PRO A 117 0.16 -1.20 -1.96
C PRO A 117 0.15 -2.74 -1.93
N LEU A 118 -1.02 -3.36 -1.86
CA LEU A 118 -1.18 -4.81 -1.84
C LEU A 118 -1.20 -5.42 -3.25
N PHE A 119 -1.57 -4.64 -4.27
CA PHE A 119 -1.83 -5.15 -5.62
C PHE A 119 -0.63 -5.88 -6.23
N GLY A 120 0.56 -5.28 -6.17
CA GLY A 120 1.76 -5.88 -6.76
C GLY A 120 2.13 -7.24 -6.18
N ALA A 121 1.89 -7.48 -4.88
CA ALA A 121 2.08 -8.77 -4.23
C ALA A 121 0.95 -9.76 -4.61
N ALA A 122 -0.31 -9.33 -4.51
CA ALA A 122 -1.47 -10.15 -4.84
C ALA A 122 -1.43 -10.62 -6.31
N ARG A 123 -1.04 -9.74 -7.25
CA ARG A 123 -0.86 -10.08 -8.66
C ARG A 123 0.19 -11.18 -8.89
N GLN A 124 1.28 -11.19 -8.12
CA GLN A 124 2.30 -12.24 -8.20
C GLN A 124 1.80 -13.58 -7.67
N CYS A 125 0.87 -13.58 -6.71
CA CYS A 125 0.25 -14.80 -6.18
C CYS A 125 -0.89 -15.31 -7.10
N GLY A 126 -1.55 -14.44 -7.86
CA GLY A 126 -2.63 -14.80 -8.79
C GLY A 126 -3.75 -15.58 -8.10
N LYS A 127 -4.02 -16.80 -8.56
CA LYS A 127 -5.05 -17.69 -7.99
C LYS A 127 -4.82 -18.10 -6.54
N ASN A 128 -3.62 -17.96 -6.03
CA ASN A 128 -3.27 -18.24 -4.63
C ASN A 128 -3.48 -17.01 -3.71
N ALA A 129 -4.02 -15.91 -4.26
CA ALA A 129 -4.39 -14.72 -3.52
C ALA A 129 -5.90 -14.64 -3.33
N THR A 130 -6.35 -14.60 -2.06
CA THR A 130 -7.65 -14.05 -1.70
C THR A 130 -7.44 -12.58 -1.36
N VAL A 131 -8.24 -11.70 -1.95
CA VAL A 131 -8.16 -10.25 -1.74
C VAL A 131 -9.49 -9.75 -1.19
N ALA A 132 -9.48 -9.20 0.01
CA ALA A 132 -10.63 -8.57 0.64
C ALA A 132 -10.41 -7.06 0.71
N VAL A 133 -11.26 -6.26 0.08
CA VAL A 133 -11.14 -4.80 0.07
C VAL A 133 -12.42 -4.13 0.54
N GLY A 134 -12.27 -3.13 1.41
CA GLY A 134 -13.38 -2.36 1.95
C GLY A 134 -13.34 -0.90 1.50
N PHE A 135 -14.49 -0.35 1.15
CA PHE A 135 -14.66 1.05 0.72
C PHE A 135 -15.87 1.69 1.39
N ARG A 136 -15.98 3.01 1.40
CA ARG A 136 -17.14 3.70 1.93
C ARG A 136 -18.42 3.42 1.15
N ASN A 137 -18.31 3.45 -0.18
CA ASN A 137 -19.40 3.18 -1.11
C ASN A 137 -18.84 2.80 -2.48
N LYS A 138 -19.72 2.51 -3.44
CA LYS A 138 -19.39 2.10 -4.80
C LYS A 138 -18.46 3.07 -5.53
N ASP A 139 -18.63 4.38 -5.34
CA ASP A 139 -17.89 5.39 -6.10
C ASP A 139 -16.39 5.46 -5.72
N PHE A 140 -16.03 4.85 -4.58
CA PHE A 140 -14.64 4.72 -4.12
C PHE A 140 -14.00 3.37 -4.44
N VAL A 141 -14.72 2.44 -5.09
CA VAL A 141 -14.14 1.16 -5.47
C VAL A 141 -13.08 1.36 -6.55
N ILE A 142 -11.88 0.87 -6.28
CA ILE A 142 -10.72 0.96 -7.17
C ILE A 142 -10.06 -0.41 -7.35
N LEU A 143 -9.35 -0.60 -8.46
CA LEU A 143 -8.54 -1.80 -8.76
C LEU A 143 -9.34 -3.11 -8.86
N GLU A 144 -10.67 -3.08 -8.94
CA GLU A 144 -11.47 -4.31 -9.08
C GLU A 144 -11.07 -5.12 -10.31
N ASP A 145 -11.05 -4.48 -11.47
CA ASP A 145 -10.68 -5.13 -12.74
C ASP A 145 -9.23 -5.62 -12.72
N ASP A 146 -8.33 -4.86 -12.08
CA ASP A 146 -6.92 -5.22 -11.93
C ASP A 146 -6.75 -6.52 -11.13
N PHE A 147 -7.38 -6.63 -9.94
CA PHE A 147 -7.32 -7.84 -9.10
C PHE A 147 -7.97 -9.04 -9.79
N ARG A 148 -9.12 -8.84 -10.47
CA ARG A 148 -9.79 -9.91 -11.23
C ARG A 148 -8.94 -10.38 -12.42
N ALA A 149 -8.34 -9.44 -13.16
CA ALA A 149 -7.45 -9.76 -14.29
C ALA A 149 -6.17 -10.48 -13.83
N ALA A 150 -5.69 -10.20 -12.59
CA ALA A 150 -4.59 -10.93 -11.98
C ALA A 150 -4.96 -12.38 -11.56
N GLY A 151 -6.25 -12.75 -11.59
CA GLY A 151 -6.73 -14.08 -11.21
C GLY A 151 -6.96 -14.27 -9.72
N CYS A 152 -7.01 -13.18 -8.94
CA CYS A 152 -7.25 -13.23 -7.49
C CYS A 152 -8.72 -13.57 -7.18
N ASP A 153 -8.96 -14.28 -6.04
CA ASP A 153 -10.30 -14.36 -5.43
C ASP A 153 -10.60 -13.03 -4.74
N LEU A 154 -11.34 -12.16 -5.45
CA LEU A 154 -11.63 -10.79 -4.99
C LEU A 154 -13.00 -10.70 -4.32
N ARG A 155 -12.99 -10.19 -3.07
CA ARG A 155 -14.15 -9.91 -2.24
C ARG A 155 -14.20 -8.41 -1.92
N ILE A 156 -15.35 -7.77 -2.10
CA ILE A 156 -15.54 -6.32 -1.90
C ILE A 156 -16.63 -6.08 -0.88
N ALA A 157 -16.36 -5.19 0.09
CA ALA A 157 -17.34 -4.65 1.01
C ALA A 157 -17.49 -3.15 0.83
N THR A 158 -18.70 -2.63 1.07
CA THR A 158 -18.93 -1.19 1.21
C THR A 158 -19.71 -0.90 2.48
N ASP A 159 -19.33 0.18 3.18
CA ASP A 159 -19.93 0.56 4.46
C ASP A 159 -21.43 0.83 4.32
N ASP A 160 -21.88 1.37 3.18
CA ASP A 160 -23.28 1.69 2.88
C ASP A 160 -24.06 0.58 2.15
N GLY A 161 -23.40 -0.52 1.78
CA GLY A 161 -23.99 -1.62 1.04
C GLY A 161 -24.31 -1.31 -0.42
N SER A 162 -23.80 -0.22 -0.98
CA SER A 162 -24.06 0.17 -2.39
C SER A 162 -23.37 -0.75 -3.39
N TYR A 163 -22.38 -1.55 -2.98
CA TYR A 163 -21.69 -2.52 -3.81
C TYR A 163 -21.05 -3.64 -2.99
N GLY A 164 -21.14 -4.88 -3.47
CA GLY A 164 -20.58 -6.05 -2.79
C GLY A 164 -21.28 -6.37 -1.47
N HIS A 165 -20.50 -6.73 -0.45
CA HIS A 165 -21.01 -7.01 0.88
C HIS A 165 -21.31 -5.68 1.62
N HIS A 166 -22.45 -5.62 2.30
CA HIS A 166 -22.78 -4.51 3.20
C HIS A 166 -22.16 -4.76 4.57
N GLY A 167 -21.12 -4.05 4.92
CA GLY A 167 -20.42 -4.22 6.19
C GLY A 167 -18.92 -3.94 6.10
N LEU A 168 -18.19 -4.49 7.03
CA LEU A 168 -16.75 -4.29 7.14
C LEU A 168 -15.97 -5.35 6.36
N VAL A 169 -14.76 -4.98 5.94
CA VAL A 169 -13.85 -5.91 5.23
C VAL A 169 -13.54 -7.18 6.04
N ILE A 170 -13.56 -7.09 7.37
CA ILE A 170 -13.31 -8.24 8.26
C ILE A 170 -14.41 -9.31 8.16
N ASP A 171 -15.62 -8.94 7.74
CA ASP A 171 -16.74 -9.87 7.57
C ASP A 171 -16.50 -10.81 6.36
N LEU A 172 -15.69 -10.36 5.40
CA LEU A 172 -15.38 -11.09 4.17
C LEU A 172 -14.37 -12.24 4.35
N ILE A 173 -13.70 -12.34 5.50
CA ILE A 173 -12.56 -13.23 5.68
C ILE A 173 -12.79 -14.35 6.69
N GLN A 174 -13.99 -14.46 7.26
CA GLN A 174 -14.30 -15.42 8.33
C GLN A 174 -14.19 -16.89 7.90
N ASP A 175 -14.34 -17.16 6.61
CA ASP A 175 -14.26 -18.49 5.97
C ASP A 175 -12.90 -18.75 5.32
N VAL A 176 -11.96 -17.80 5.39
CA VAL A 176 -10.66 -17.91 4.74
C VAL A 176 -9.62 -18.47 5.70
N HIS A 177 -8.89 -19.49 5.25
CA HIS A 177 -7.79 -20.13 6.02
C HIS A 177 -6.46 -19.94 5.27
N PRO A 178 -5.85 -18.76 5.34
CA PRO A 178 -4.63 -18.46 4.62
C PRO A 178 -3.38 -18.93 5.39
N ASP A 179 -2.29 -19.12 4.67
CA ASP A 179 -0.97 -19.35 5.26
C ASP A 179 -0.38 -18.05 5.83
N LYS A 180 -0.72 -16.89 5.24
CA LYS A 180 -0.26 -15.57 5.70
C LYS A 180 -1.24 -14.45 5.32
N ILE A 181 -1.30 -13.43 6.18
CA ILE A 181 -2.13 -12.23 5.99
C ILE A 181 -1.25 -11.01 5.73
N PHE A 182 -1.70 -10.17 4.80
CA PHE A 182 -1.11 -8.87 4.48
C PHE A 182 -2.19 -7.80 4.54
N ALA A 183 -1.97 -6.72 5.29
CA ALA A 183 -2.99 -5.70 5.40
C ALA A 183 -2.43 -4.27 5.26
N CYS A 184 -3.23 -3.38 4.66
CA CYS A 184 -2.96 -1.96 4.58
C CYS A 184 -4.28 -1.18 4.61
N GLY A 185 -4.36 -0.13 5.44
CA GLY A 185 -5.55 0.70 5.57
C GLY A 185 -5.65 1.43 6.91
N PRO A 186 -6.85 1.88 7.29
CA PRO A 186 -7.07 2.61 8.54
C PRO A 186 -6.64 1.82 9.78
N LYS A 187 -6.10 2.50 10.80
CA LYS A 187 -5.61 1.86 12.05
C LYS A 187 -6.68 0.97 12.73
N VAL A 188 -7.95 1.36 12.67
CA VAL A 188 -9.07 0.56 13.22
C VAL A 188 -9.20 -0.79 12.49
N MET A 189 -9.10 -0.78 11.16
CA MET A 189 -9.11 -2.00 10.35
C MET A 189 -7.88 -2.87 10.65
N LEU A 190 -6.68 -2.27 10.68
CA LEU A 190 -5.44 -3.00 10.96
C LEU A 190 -5.48 -3.67 12.34
N ARG A 191 -6.10 -3.02 13.35
CA ARG A 191 -6.31 -3.61 14.68
C ARG A 191 -7.20 -4.86 14.58
N ALA A 192 -8.37 -4.77 13.93
CA ALA A 192 -9.28 -5.90 13.77
C ALA A 192 -8.61 -7.06 13.01
N VAL A 193 -7.83 -6.77 11.97
CA VAL A 193 -7.07 -7.79 11.23
C VAL A 193 -5.98 -8.43 12.10
N THR A 194 -5.27 -7.66 12.91
CA THR A 194 -4.23 -8.17 13.82
C THR A 194 -4.85 -9.07 14.89
N GLU A 195 -5.99 -8.68 15.44
CA GLU A 195 -6.73 -9.50 16.41
C GLU A 195 -7.23 -10.81 15.78
N PHE A 196 -7.78 -10.75 14.57
CA PHE A 196 -8.18 -11.94 13.80
C PHE A 196 -6.98 -12.87 13.55
N ALA A 197 -5.87 -12.34 13.05
CA ALA A 197 -4.65 -13.12 12.79
C ALA A 197 -4.12 -13.80 14.06
N LYS A 198 -4.11 -13.07 15.18
CA LYS A 198 -3.71 -13.59 16.50
C LYS A 198 -4.63 -14.70 16.99
N ALA A 199 -5.95 -14.52 16.88
CA ALA A 199 -6.94 -15.50 17.32
C ALA A 199 -6.84 -16.82 16.55
N HIS A 200 -6.42 -16.77 15.28
CA HIS A 200 -6.27 -17.94 14.40
C HIS A 200 -4.82 -18.42 14.27
N ASN A 201 -3.87 -17.78 14.98
CA ASN A 201 -2.44 -18.08 14.93
C ASN A 201 -1.85 -18.02 13.50
N ILE A 202 -2.29 -17.04 12.70
CA ILE A 202 -1.85 -16.82 11.31
C ILE A 202 -0.78 -15.72 11.30
N PRO A 203 0.39 -15.92 10.64
CA PRO A 203 1.36 -14.86 10.43
C PRO A 203 0.74 -13.67 9.70
N CYS A 204 1.02 -12.45 10.15
CA CYS A 204 0.42 -11.24 9.57
C CYS A 204 1.45 -10.13 9.43
N GLU A 205 1.55 -9.56 8.24
CA GLU A 205 2.29 -8.32 7.98
C GLU A 205 1.31 -7.18 7.72
N ILE A 206 1.57 -6.01 8.32
CA ILE A 206 0.76 -4.81 8.11
C ILE A 206 1.63 -3.67 7.58
N SER A 207 1.08 -2.90 6.64
CA SER A 207 1.72 -1.70 6.12
C SER A 207 1.15 -0.47 6.81
N LEU A 208 2.04 0.32 7.44
CA LEU A 208 1.68 1.53 8.15
C LEU A 208 1.88 2.77 7.30
N GLU A 209 1.01 3.76 7.52
CA GLU A 209 1.10 5.10 6.94
C GLU A 209 1.39 6.12 8.04
N GLU A 210 2.41 6.96 7.83
CA GLU A 210 2.70 8.09 8.71
C GLU A 210 3.13 9.33 7.90
N ARG A 211 3.04 10.50 8.53
CA ARG A 211 3.57 11.73 7.94
C ARG A 211 5.08 11.64 7.80
N MET A 212 5.59 11.99 6.63
CA MET A 212 7.02 11.90 6.34
C MET A 212 7.57 13.25 5.90
N ALA A 213 8.81 13.52 6.33
CA ALA A 213 9.59 14.64 5.83
C ALA A 213 10.76 14.16 4.96
N CYS A 214 11.69 13.36 5.47
CA CYS A 214 12.87 12.92 4.69
C CYS A 214 12.63 11.62 3.89
N GLY A 215 11.82 10.68 4.36
CA GLY A 215 11.58 9.38 3.74
C GLY A 215 12.72 8.36 3.85
N ILE A 216 13.84 8.69 4.51
CA ILE A 216 15.07 7.88 4.55
C ILE A 216 15.62 7.62 5.98
N GLY A 217 14.80 7.89 7.01
CA GLY A 217 15.18 7.62 8.42
C GLY A 217 16.00 8.69 9.10
N ALA A 218 16.20 9.87 8.51
CA ALA A 218 17.08 10.90 9.07
C ALA A 218 16.38 11.90 10.01
N CYS A 219 15.07 12.17 9.83
CA CYS A 219 14.38 13.28 10.52
C CYS A 219 13.48 12.86 11.69
N LEU A 220 13.29 11.58 11.93
CA LEU A 220 12.44 10.98 12.98
C LEU A 220 10.93 11.35 12.87
N GLY A 221 10.49 12.03 11.81
CA GLY A 221 9.14 12.56 11.66
C GLY A 221 8.05 11.50 11.42
N CYS A 222 8.42 10.27 11.06
CA CYS A 222 7.50 9.13 10.84
C CYS A 222 7.64 8.07 11.93
N ALA A 223 7.94 8.50 13.16
CA ALA A 223 8.13 7.60 14.29
C ALA A 223 6.81 6.91 14.68
N VAL A 224 6.88 5.59 14.95
CA VAL A 224 5.79 4.75 15.45
C VAL A 224 6.27 3.93 16.62
N GLU A 225 5.35 3.62 17.54
CA GLU A 225 5.65 2.76 18.68
C GLU A 225 5.60 1.30 18.26
N LEU A 226 6.68 0.57 18.53
CA LEU A 226 6.85 -0.85 18.23
C LEU A 226 7.18 -1.61 19.53
N TYR A 227 6.93 -2.92 19.53
CA TYR A 227 7.35 -3.84 20.59
C TYR A 227 8.61 -4.58 20.16
N ASP A 228 9.54 -4.74 21.07
CA ASP A 228 10.69 -5.62 20.93
C ASP A 228 10.35 -7.09 21.31
N GLU A 229 11.35 -7.98 21.23
CA GLU A 229 11.22 -9.38 21.57
C GLU A 229 10.81 -9.65 23.04
N ASN A 230 11.05 -8.69 23.94
CA ASN A 230 10.71 -8.76 25.34
C ASN A 230 9.33 -8.15 25.64
N GLY A 231 8.67 -7.56 24.64
CA GLY A 231 7.40 -6.86 24.76
C GLY A 231 7.56 -5.41 25.29
N GLU A 232 8.78 -4.88 25.34
CA GLU A 232 9.04 -3.50 25.67
C GLU A 232 8.83 -2.61 24.44
N THR A 233 8.38 -1.36 24.65
CA THR A 233 8.13 -0.45 23.55
C THR A 233 9.38 0.36 23.18
N TYR A 234 9.57 0.55 21.86
CA TYR A 234 10.59 1.44 21.31
C TYR A 234 10.04 2.21 20.11
N MET A 235 10.76 3.27 19.68
CA MET A 235 10.35 4.08 18.55
C MET A 235 11.04 3.59 17.27
N GLY A 236 10.29 3.02 16.34
CA GLY A 236 10.70 2.74 14.97
C GLY A 236 10.29 3.84 14.00
N HIS A 237 10.73 3.77 12.75
CA HIS A 237 10.46 4.76 11.71
C HIS A 237 9.85 4.10 10.49
N VAL A 238 8.61 4.45 10.12
CA VAL A 238 7.89 3.86 8.98
C VAL A 238 8.71 3.91 7.70
N CYS A 239 9.46 4.97 7.45
CA CYS A 239 10.22 5.11 6.21
C CYS A 239 11.50 4.26 6.11
N LYS A 240 12.06 3.83 7.26
CA LYS A 240 13.32 3.10 7.31
C LYS A 240 13.12 1.65 7.77
N ASP A 241 12.36 1.47 8.85
CA ASP A 241 12.15 0.17 9.50
C ASP A 241 10.90 -0.55 8.95
N GLY A 242 9.95 0.21 8.34
CA GLY A 242 8.77 -0.25 7.61
C GLY A 242 8.82 0.11 6.11
N PRO A 243 7.69 0.41 5.47
CA PRO A 243 6.34 0.56 6.02
C PRO A 243 5.69 -0.76 6.45
N VAL A 244 6.21 -1.89 6.00
CA VAL A 244 5.72 -3.23 6.32
C VAL A 244 6.38 -3.75 7.58
N PHE A 245 5.56 -4.17 8.54
CA PHE A 245 5.98 -4.71 9.84
C PHE A 245 5.25 -6.02 10.13
N ASP A 246 5.84 -6.92 10.93
CA ASP A 246 5.07 -7.99 11.57
C ASP A 246 4.00 -7.34 12.48
N ALA A 247 2.76 -7.78 12.35
CA ALA A 247 1.65 -7.23 13.12
C ALA A 247 1.83 -7.38 14.64
N LYS A 248 2.66 -8.32 15.09
CA LYS A 248 2.99 -8.52 16.51
C LYS A 248 3.90 -7.43 17.07
N GLU A 249 4.70 -6.79 16.20
CA GLU A 249 5.64 -5.74 16.59
C GLU A 249 4.98 -4.37 16.69
N VAL A 250 3.78 -4.18 16.14
CA VAL A 250 3.16 -2.85 16.04
C VAL A 250 2.24 -2.56 17.21
N CYS A 251 2.48 -1.43 17.89
CA CYS A 251 1.59 -0.91 18.90
C CYS A 251 0.43 -0.13 18.26
N LEU A 252 -0.70 -0.79 18.03
CA LEU A 252 -1.92 -0.18 17.47
C LEU A 252 -2.81 0.46 18.57
N ARG A 253 -2.23 1.00 19.66
CA ARG A 253 -2.96 1.74 20.70
C ARG A 253 -3.46 3.06 20.14
N GLY A 254 -4.68 3.44 20.47
CA GLY A 254 -5.32 4.71 20.09
C GLY A 254 -6.79 4.55 19.82
#